data_5740adc47f5aeeac385b5926999da1a2
#
_entry.id   5740adc47f5aeeac385b5926999da1a2
#
_cell.length_a   1.000
_cell.length_b   1.000
_cell.length_c   1.000
_cell.angle_alpha   90.00
_cell.angle_beta   90.00
_cell.angle_gamma   90.00
#
_symmetry.space_group_name_H-M   'P 1'
#
loop_
_entity.id
_entity.type
_entity.pdbx_description
1 polymer ?
#
loop_
_entity_poly.entity_id
_entity_poly.type
_entity_poly.pdbx_seq_one_letter_code
_entity_poly.pdbx_strand_id
1 'polypeptide(L)'
;MTTNSKPKTDTLSTKKQFIDRLSKMRRNVYYDGHLIDRTDELQMDTINTTGSTYDFAQDPGFRDLMLAKSHITGKTINRFTHIHQSKEDLHKKQDMTRAVCQQVGGCIQRCMGIDGANACNAISFEADKQNKGTTEYHKNFLKWLERFQNNDLMGCCAQTDVKGDRMKRPSQQKDLDLYVRIIERKSDGIVVQGCKVHNSEASVADEIIVVPTRSLLPEEKDWAVAFSIPGDWEGVKQVVTIHNLRQRKHYKKGFMQGATDSYTIFDKVFIPWERVFLAGETIHGAVGALLFALFHRHSYSGCKPAIGDIMLGTVALAAEYNGIQKAGHVREKLAELIMVSELGYAAGFTASEMGKPEVYMPGVGFVPYGPGSYIPNSIYCNVGRCLTGEAVYREAEILCDVAGGIPATFPHEGDFLNPETRALLEKYTMRNPDVNVDDAIKLWMHVGDILCSSSGGVAQVGGFHGGGSPVMESIAITTQYDIQARKNMVKKIAGIKI
;
A
#
# COMPACT_ATOMS: atom_id res chain seq x y z
N MET A 1 -4.85 -49.07 0.95
CA MET A 1 -5.66 -48.01 1.56
C MET A 1 -5.44 -46.75 0.74
N THR A 2 -6.32 -46.46 -0.19
CA THR A 2 -6.28 -45.27 -1.06
C THR A 2 -6.86 -44.11 -0.25
N THR A 3 -6.01 -43.18 0.14
CA THR A 3 -6.44 -41.92 0.78
C THR A 3 -7.13 -41.08 -0.28
N ASN A 4 -8.45 -41.09 -0.28
CA ASN A 4 -9.29 -40.13 -1.01
C ASN A 4 -9.09 -38.74 -0.39
N SER A 5 -8.07 -38.00 -0.83
CA SER A 5 -7.99 -36.57 -0.53
C SER A 5 -9.10 -35.85 -1.28
N LYS A 6 -10.10 -35.33 -0.56
CA LYS A 6 -11.06 -34.38 -1.13
C LYS A 6 -10.28 -33.30 -1.88
N PRO A 7 -10.72 -32.90 -3.08
CA PRO A 7 -10.06 -31.81 -3.81
C PRO A 7 -10.04 -30.56 -2.93
N LYS A 8 -8.87 -29.93 -2.79
CA LYS A 8 -8.72 -28.67 -2.06
C LYS A 8 -9.69 -27.65 -2.68
N THR A 9 -10.68 -27.24 -1.92
CA THR A 9 -11.70 -26.27 -2.36
C THR A 9 -11.22 -24.82 -2.21
N ASP A 10 -10.06 -24.60 -1.61
CA ASP A 10 -9.42 -23.30 -1.45
C ASP A 10 -7.99 -23.30 -2.03
N THR A 11 -7.51 -22.10 -2.34
CA THR A 11 -6.20 -21.87 -3.00
C THR A 11 -5.21 -21.22 -2.03
N LEU A 12 -5.48 -21.25 -0.73
CA LEU A 12 -4.73 -20.50 0.29
C LEU A 12 -3.33 -21.08 0.49
N SER A 13 -2.34 -20.20 0.45
CA SER A 13 -0.97 -20.49 0.87
C SER A 13 -0.79 -20.29 2.37
N THR A 14 0.22 -20.94 2.94
CA THR A 14 0.75 -20.67 4.28
C THR A 14 1.91 -19.68 4.19
N LYS A 15 2.24 -19.02 5.32
CA LYS A 15 3.45 -18.19 5.46
C LYS A 15 4.71 -18.97 5.07
N LYS A 16 4.80 -20.24 5.48
CA LYS A 16 5.93 -21.10 5.11
C LYS A 16 6.04 -21.25 3.60
N GLN A 17 4.93 -21.53 2.90
CA GLN A 17 4.94 -21.67 1.45
C GLN A 17 5.33 -20.36 0.75
N PHE A 18 4.93 -19.20 1.29
CA PHE A 18 5.39 -17.89 0.82
C PHE A 18 6.91 -17.77 0.94
N ILE A 19 7.48 -18.03 2.11
CA ILE A 19 8.93 -17.99 2.33
C ILE A 19 9.67 -19.00 1.43
N ASP A 20 9.12 -20.22 1.28
CA ASP A 20 9.68 -21.25 0.41
C ASP A 20 9.69 -20.84 -1.08
N ARG A 21 8.73 -20.00 -1.52
CA ARG A 21 8.76 -19.43 -2.87
C ARG A 21 9.88 -18.39 -3.00
N LEU A 22 9.98 -17.45 -2.05
CA LEU A 22 11.02 -16.41 -2.06
C LEU A 22 12.44 -17.01 -2.06
N SER A 23 12.67 -18.08 -1.28
CA SER A 23 14.00 -18.73 -1.20
C SER A 23 14.45 -19.41 -2.50
N LYS A 24 13.51 -19.69 -3.42
CA LYS A 24 13.79 -20.32 -4.72
C LYS A 24 13.98 -19.31 -5.85
N MET A 25 13.66 -18.05 -5.61
CA MET A 25 13.78 -16.99 -6.61
C MET A 25 15.25 -16.66 -6.87
N ARG A 26 15.56 -16.32 -8.13
CA ARG A 26 16.89 -15.85 -8.52
C ARG A 26 17.29 -14.61 -7.72
N ARG A 27 18.54 -14.55 -7.33
CA ARG A 27 19.11 -13.37 -6.64
C ARG A 27 19.20 -12.19 -7.61
N ASN A 28 18.53 -11.11 -7.31
CA ASN A 28 18.55 -9.85 -8.06
C ASN A 28 18.26 -8.64 -7.17
N VAL A 29 18.37 -8.79 -5.85
CA VAL A 29 18.15 -7.76 -4.84
C VAL A 29 19.50 -7.26 -4.32
N TYR A 30 19.72 -5.95 -4.38
CA TYR A 30 20.93 -5.28 -3.94
C TYR A 30 20.63 -4.37 -2.75
N TYR A 31 21.43 -4.50 -1.70
CA TYR A 31 21.41 -3.62 -0.53
C TYR A 31 22.85 -3.24 -0.14
N ASP A 32 23.09 -1.96 0.06
CA ASP A 32 24.40 -1.41 0.44
C ASP A 32 25.57 -1.95 -0.43
N GLY A 33 25.34 -2.01 -1.74
CA GLY A 33 26.30 -2.50 -2.73
C GLY A 33 26.43 -4.02 -2.84
N HIS A 34 25.72 -4.79 -2.02
CA HIS A 34 25.81 -6.25 -1.97
C HIS A 34 24.56 -6.92 -2.56
N LEU A 35 24.75 -8.03 -3.25
CA LEU A 35 23.67 -8.91 -3.70
C LEU A 35 23.21 -9.80 -2.54
N ILE A 36 21.99 -9.60 -2.08
CA ILE A 36 21.40 -10.34 -0.96
C ILE A 36 20.35 -11.35 -1.42
N ASP A 37 20.07 -12.34 -0.58
CA ASP A 37 18.96 -13.26 -0.77
C ASP A 37 17.62 -12.59 -0.39
N ARG A 38 16.52 -12.99 -1.04
CA ARG A 38 15.20 -12.45 -0.70
C ARG A 38 14.75 -12.83 0.72
N THR A 39 15.31 -13.90 1.25
CA THR A 39 15.08 -14.38 2.63
C THR A 39 16.22 -14.02 3.58
N ASP A 40 17.04 -13.02 3.21
CA ASP A 40 18.09 -12.49 4.09
C ASP A 40 17.50 -11.98 5.42
N GLU A 41 18.27 -12.10 6.50
CA GLU A 41 17.86 -11.68 7.85
C GLU A 41 17.43 -10.20 7.86
N LEU A 42 18.07 -9.35 7.04
CA LEU A 42 17.72 -7.93 6.90
C LEU A 42 16.27 -7.71 6.42
N GLN A 43 15.69 -8.63 5.67
CA GLN A 43 14.33 -8.54 5.14
C GLN A 43 13.28 -9.27 6.01
N MET A 44 13.68 -9.94 7.09
CA MET A 44 12.78 -10.79 7.87
C MET A 44 11.63 -10.02 8.53
N ASP A 45 11.82 -8.78 8.95
CA ASP A 45 10.73 -7.96 9.49
C ASP A 45 9.67 -7.69 8.41
N THR A 46 10.09 -7.36 7.17
CA THR A 46 9.19 -7.21 6.00
C THR A 46 8.47 -8.51 5.64
N ILE A 47 9.22 -9.63 5.59
CA ILE A 47 8.66 -10.96 5.33
C ILE A 47 7.64 -11.35 6.40
N ASN A 48 7.91 -11.03 7.67
CA ASN A 48 6.99 -11.32 8.77
C ASN A 48 5.72 -10.47 8.67
N THR A 49 5.84 -9.19 8.33
CA THR A 49 4.70 -8.28 8.13
C THR A 49 3.79 -8.81 7.02
N THR A 50 4.31 -9.03 5.82
CA THR A 50 3.56 -9.60 4.69
C THR A 50 3.08 -11.03 4.98
N GLY A 51 3.95 -11.85 5.56
CA GLY A 51 3.67 -13.25 5.89
C GLY A 51 2.50 -13.44 6.85
N SER A 52 2.27 -12.49 7.76
CA SER A 52 1.13 -12.52 8.69
C SER A 52 -0.22 -12.57 7.97
N THR A 53 -0.32 -12.00 6.77
CA THR A 53 -1.55 -12.03 5.96
C THR A 53 -1.96 -13.44 5.52
N TYR A 54 -1.00 -14.35 5.40
CA TYR A 54 -1.25 -15.77 5.13
C TYR A 54 -1.74 -16.48 6.40
N ASP A 55 -1.18 -16.14 7.55
CA ASP A 55 -1.61 -16.69 8.84
C ASP A 55 -3.03 -16.24 9.17
N PHE A 56 -3.38 -14.96 8.99
CA PHE A 56 -4.74 -14.45 9.17
C PHE A 56 -5.75 -15.10 8.22
N ALA A 57 -5.37 -15.42 6.98
CA ALA A 57 -6.25 -16.14 6.06
C ALA A 57 -6.57 -17.57 6.52
N GLN A 58 -5.73 -18.17 7.39
CA GLN A 58 -5.97 -19.48 8.01
C GLN A 58 -6.71 -19.36 9.35
N ASP A 59 -6.69 -18.19 10.00
CA ASP A 59 -7.32 -17.96 11.30
C ASP A 59 -8.85 -17.88 11.17
N PRO A 60 -9.61 -18.74 11.89
CA PRO A 60 -11.07 -18.69 11.87
C PRO A 60 -11.68 -17.32 12.22
N GLY A 61 -11.02 -16.54 13.09
CA GLY A 61 -11.48 -15.21 13.50
C GLY A 61 -11.40 -14.15 12.40
N PHE A 62 -10.54 -14.34 11.41
CA PHE A 62 -10.32 -13.40 10.30
C PHE A 62 -10.88 -13.90 8.95
N ARG A 63 -11.32 -15.16 8.85
CA ARG A 63 -11.69 -15.76 7.55
C ARG A 63 -12.73 -14.97 6.78
N ASP A 64 -13.74 -14.39 7.42
CA ASP A 64 -14.78 -13.62 6.72
C ASP A 64 -14.22 -12.36 6.04
N LEU A 65 -13.23 -11.72 6.64
CA LEU A 65 -12.53 -10.57 6.06
C LEU A 65 -11.48 -10.99 5.04
N MET A 66 -10.71 -12.02 5.35
CA MET A 66 -9.56 -12.43 4.55
C MET A 66 -9.91 -13.19 3.28
N LEU A 67 -11.10 -13.78 3.18
CA LEU A 67 -11.46 -14.64 2.07
C LEU A 67 -12.52 -14.00 1.15
N ALA A 68 -12.44 -14.38 -0.13
CA ALA A 68 -13.40 -14.03 -1.16
C ALA A 68 -13.65 -15.21 -2.09
N LYS A 69 -14.65 -15.09 -2.99
CA LYS A 69 -14.86 -16.03 -4.09
C LYS A 69 -14.28 -15.45 -5.37
N SER A 70 -13.44 -16.21 -6.05
CA SER A 70 -12.96 -15.85 -7.37
C SER A 70 -14.13 -15.76 -8.35
N HIS A 71 -14.27 -14.63 -9.04
CA HIS A 71 -15.27 -14.49 -10.11
C HIS A 71 -14.93 -15.28 -11.38
N ILE A 72 -13.66 -15.74 -11.51
CA ILE A 72 -13.20 -16.53 -12.64
C ILE A 72 -13.49 -18.03 -12.39
N THR A 73 -13.11 -18.54 -11.21
CA THR A 73 -13.09 -19.99 -10.93
C THR A 73 -14.12 -20.44 -9.91
N GLY A 74 -14.77 -19.52 -9.19
CA GLY A 74 -15.67 -19.83 -8.07
C GLY A 74 -14.97 -20.37 -6.81
N LYS A 75 -13.65 -20.60 -6.86
CA LYS A 75 -12.86 -21.08 -5.71
C LYS A 75 -12.77 -20.04 -4.61
N THR A 76 -12.55 -20.51 -3.39
CA THR A 76 -12.19 -19.61 -2.27
C THR A 76 -10.73 -19.17 -2.43
N ILE A 77 -10.50 -17.87 -2.44
CA ILE A 77 -9.21 -17.20 -2.61
C ILE A 77 -8.94 -16.24 -1.45
N ASN A 78 -7.68 -15.87 -1.27
CA ASN A 78 -7.30 -14.78 -0.40
C ASN A 78 -7.81 -13.44 -0.98
N ARG A 79 -8.45 -12.60 -0.15
CA ARG A 79 -8.99 -11.30 -0.60
C ARG A 79 -7.93 -10.36 -1.15
N PHE A 80 -6.66 -10.51 -0.77
CA PHE A 80 -5.55 -9.78 -1.38
C PHE A 80 -5.29 -10.13 -2.86
N THR A 81 -6.04 -11.07 -3.43
CA THR A 81 -5.98 -11.40 -4.87
C THR A 81 -7.33 -11.21 -5.58
N HIS A 82 -8.35 -10.66 -4.90
CA HIS A 82 -9.72 -10.55 -5.39
C HIS A 82 -9.96 -9.28 -6.23
N ILE A 83 -10.62 -9.43 -7.39
CA ILE A 83 -11.15 -8.28 -8.15
C ILE A 83 -12.53 -7.91 -7.62
N HIS A 84 -12.73 -6.67 -7.24
CA HIS A 84 -13.96 -6.19 -6.58
C HIS A 84 -15.16 -6.28 -7.52
N GLN A 85 -16.18 -7.07 -7.16
CA GLN A 85 -17.38 -7.29 -7.94
C GLN A 85 -18.59 -6.50 -7.41
N SER A 86 -18.49 -5.98 -6.20
CA SER A 86 -19.60 -5.29 -5.52
C SER A 86 -19.08 -4.23 -4.55
N LYS A 87 -19.99 -3.39 -4.02
CA LYS A 87 -19.65 -2.47 -2.93
C LYS A 87 -19.28 -3.20 -1.65
N GLU A 88 -19.86 -4.38 -1.40
CA GLU A 88 -19.53 -5.23 -0.26
C GLU A 88 -18.07 -5.69 -0.30
N ASP A 89 -17.52 -5.95 -1.49
CA ASP A 89 -16.09 -6.26 -1.64
C ASP A 89 -15.20 -5.09 -1.27
N LEU A 90 -15.63 -3.86 -1.59
CA LEU A 90 -14.92 -2.64 -1.18
C LEU A 90 -14.97 -2.46 0.33
N HIS A 91 -16.14 -2.62 0.96
CA HIS A 91 -16.27 -2.58 2.43
C HIS A 91 -15.38 -3.63 3.10
N LYS A 92 -15.48 -4.89 2.68
CA LYS A 92 -14.66 -5.97 3.24
C LYS A 92 -13.17 -5.76 3.04
N LYS A 93 -12.75 -5.13 1.93
CA LYS A 93 -11.36 -4.73 1.72
C LYS A 93 -10.93 -3.68 2.74
N GLN A 94 -11.74 -2.65 2.96
CA GLN A 94 -11.47 -1.60 3.94
C GLN A 94 -11.35 -2.17 5.36
N ASP A 95 -12.30 -2.99 5.77
CA ASP A 95 -12.31 -3.65 7.08
C ASP A 95 -11.14 -4.60 7.26
N MET A 96 -10.84 -5.41 6.24
CA MET A 96 -9.67 -6.30 6.22
C MET A 96 -8.38 -5.52 6.44
N THR A 97 -8.17 -4.43 5.70
CA THR A 97 -6.95 -3.64 5.84
C THR A 97 -6.85 -2.99 7.21
N ARG A 98 -7.95 -2.47 7.82
CA ARG A 98 -7.95 -1.95 9.19
C ARG A 98 -7.59 -3.05 10.19
N ALA A 99 -8.30 -4.18 10.15
CA ALA A 99 -8.11 -5.27 11.09
C ALA A 99 -6.69 -5.86 11.06
N VAL A 100 -6.16 -6.15 9.87
CA VAL A 100 -4.82 -6.74 9.73
C VAL A 100 -3.72 -5.74 10.12
N CYS A 101 -3.85 -4.47 9.72
CA CYS A 101 -2.88 -3.42 10.10
C CYS A 101 -2.84 -3.19 11.62
N GLN A 102 -3.96 -3.27 12.33
CA GLN A 102 -4.00 -3.24 13.79
C GLN A 102 -3.19 -4.40 14.40
N GLN A 103 -3.29 -5.61 13.83
CA GLN A 103 -2.60 -6.79 14.36
C GLN A 103 -1.08 -6.74 14.15
N VAL A 104 -0.62 -6.22 13.01
CA VAL A 104 0.82 -6.14 12.71
C VAL A 104 1.49 -4.86 13.25
N GLY A 105 0.70 -3.90 13.70
CA GLY A 105 1.22 -2.63 14.23
C GLY A 105 1.58 -1.60 13.17
N GLY A 106 1.10 -1.73 11.93
CA GLY A 106 1.39 -0.81 10.85
C GLY A 106 0.88 -1.26 9.49
N CYS A 107 1.33 -0.62 8.42
CA CYS A 107 0.92 -0.96 7.06
C CYS A 107 1.51 -2.31 6.61
N ILE A 108 0.66 -3.16 6.05
CA ILE A 108 1.04 -4.49 5.52
C ILE A 108 1.48 -4.48 4.07
N GLN A 109 1.22 -3.43 3.33
CA GLN A 109 1.56 -3.12 1.94
C GLN A 109 1.14 -4.18 0.88
N ARG A 110 0.66 -5.37 1.27
CA ARG A 110 0.18 -6.42 0.34
C ARG A 110 -1.01 -5.96 -0.51
N CYS A 111 -1.74 -4.91 -0.09
CA CYS A 111 -2.83 -4.32 -0.87
C CYS A 111 -2.39 -3.78 -2.24
N MET A 112 -1.12 -3.40 -2.43
CA MET A 112 -0.63 -2.90 -3.71
C MET A 112 -0.83 -3.89 -4.86
N GLY A 113 -0.68 -5.19 -4.61
CA GLY A 113 -0.91 -6.24 -5.61
C GLY A 113 -2.35 -6.28 -6.11
N ILE A 114 -3.32 -6.28 -5.18
CA ILE A 114 -4.75 -6.27 -5.56
C ILE A 114 -5.15 -4.95 -6.20
N ASP A 115 -4.61 -3.82 -5.73
CA ASP A 115 -4.91 -2.50 -6.27
C ASP A 115 -4.42 -2.38 -7.73
N GLY A 116 -3.22 -2.90 -8.02
CA GLY A 116 -2.67 -3.00 -9.38
C GLY A 116 -3.46 -3.96 -10.26
N ALA A 117 -3.85 -5.12 -9.73
CA ALA A 117 -4.66 -6.11 -10.46
C ALA A 117 -6.04 -5.54 -10.83
N ASN A 118 -6.72 -4.83 -9.92
CA ASN A 118 -8.00 -4.18 -10.21
C ASN A 118 -7.87 -3.10 -11.30
N ALA A 119 -6.79 -2.32 -11.30
CA ALA A 119 -6.51 -1.36 -12.37
C ALA A 119 -6.28 -2.06 -13.71
N CYS A 120 -5.43 -3.10 -13.75
CA CYS A 120 -5.14 -3.86 -14.96
C CYS A 120 -6.36 -4.58 -15.51
N ASN A 121 -7.26 -5.09 -14.66
CA ASN A 121 -8.53 -5.69 -15.06
C ASN A 121 -9.38 -4.74 -15.93
N ALA A 122 -9.48 -3.48 -15.49
CA ALA A 122 -10.30 -2.48 -16.19
C ALA A 122 -9.63 -1.99 -17.48
N ILE A 123 -8.34 -1.61 -17.44
CA ILE A 123 -7.66 -1.04 -18.60
C ILE A 123 -7.41 -2.06 -19.71
N SER A 124 -7.11 -3.31 -19.40
CA SER A 124 -6.91 -4.36 -20.40
C SER A 124 -8.20 -4.64 -21.18
N PHE A 125 -9.34 -4.64 -20.49
CA PHE A 125 -10.66 -4.82 -21.13
C PHE A 125 -10.99 -3.67 -22.09
N GLU A 126 -10.82 -2.43 -21.66
CA GLU A 126 -11.12 -1.26 -22.49
C GLU A 126 -10.12 -1.10 -23.65
N ALA A 127 -8.86 -1.47 -23.46
CA ALA A 127 -7.87 -1.48 -24.54
C ALA A 127 -8.22 -2.49 -25.65
N ASP A 128 -8.60 -3.71 -25.29
CA ASP A 128 -9.06 -4.70 -26.29
C ASP A 128 -10.33 -4.24 -27.02
N LYS A 129 -11.25 -3.58 -26.31
CA LYS A 129 -12.45 -2.99 -26.91
C LYS A 129 -12.10 -1.85 -27.88
N GLN A 130 -11.17 -0.96 -27.50
CA GLN A 130 -10.65 0.09 -28.39
C GLN A 130 -9.99 -0.52 -29.63
N ASN A 131 -9.22 -1.58 -29.46
CA ASN A 131 -8.51 -2.27 -30.52
C ASN A 131 -9.41 -3.24 -31.32
N LYS A 132 -10.73 -3.25 -31.06
CA LYS A 132 -11.72 -4.09 -31.77
C LYS A 132 -11.36 -5.58 -31.84
N GLY A 133 -10.75 -6.09 -30.76
CA GLY A 133 -10.37 -7.48 -30.64
C GLY A 133 -9.12 -7.90 -31.43
N THR A 134 -8.29 -6.95 -31.87
CA THR A 134 -6.99 -7.25 -32.48
C THR A 134 -5.89 -7.52 -31.45
N THR A 135 -6.18 -7.29 -30.18
CA THR A 135 -5.31 -7.58 -29.03
C THR A 135 -6.01 -8.54 -28.06
N GLU A 136 -5.24 -9.22 -27.21
CA GLU A 136 -5.75 -10.18 -26.23
C GLU A 136 -5.33 -9.79 -24.80
N TYR A 137 -5.19 -8.49 -24.50
CA TYR A 137 -4.69 -8.02 -23.21
C TYR A 137 -5.53 -8.50 -22.04
N HIS A 138 -6.85 -8.40 -22.15
CA HIS A 138 -7.74 -8.84 -21.07
C HIS A 138 -7.75 -10.36 -20.89
N LYS A 139 -7.70 -11.11 -21.98
CA LYS A 139 -7.57 -12.58 -21.95
C LYS A 139 -6.25 -12.99 -21.26
N ASN A 140 -5.17 -12.29 -21.56
CA ASN A 140 -3.87 -12.53 -20.94
C ASN A 140 -3.89 -12.14 -19.45
N PHE A 141 -4.53 -11.03 -19.11
CA PHE A 141 -4.75 -10.62 -17.73
C PHE A 141 -5.55 -11.67 -16.93
N LEU A 142 -6.64 -12.20 -17.48
CA LEU A 142 -7.46 -13.21 -16.80
C LEU A 142 -6.69 -14.53 -16.56
N LYS A 143 -5.86 -14.99 -17.52
CA LYS A 143 -4.97 -16.14 -17.31
C LYS A 143 -3.94 -15.88 -16.21
N TRP A 144 -3.35 -14.71 -16.22
CA TRP A 144 -2.42 -14.28 -15.17
C TRP A 144 -3.11 -14.22 -13.82
N LEU A 145 -4.31 -13.62 -13.74
CA LEU A 145 -5.10 -13.48 -12.52
C LEU A 145 -5.49 -14.84 -11.95
N GLU A 146 -5.91 -15.79 -12.80
CA GLU A 146 -6.22 -17.15 -12.35
C GLU A 146 -5.00 -17.80 -11.68
N ARG A 147 -3.81 -17.68 -12.28
CA ARG A 147 -2.57 -18.17 -11.68
C ARG A 147 -2.23 -17.45 -10.38
N PHE A 148 -2.38 -16.13 -10.36
CA PHE A 148 -2.14 -15.28 -9.18
C PHE A 148 -3.03 -15.68 -8.01
N GLN A 149 -4.31 -15.91 -8.26
CA GLN A 149 -5.30 -16.37 -7.28
C GLN A 149 -5.08 -17.83 -6.84
N ASN A 150 -4.89 -18.75 -7.79
CA ASN A 150 -4.75 -20.17 -7.50
C ASN A 150 -3.49 -20.50 -6.67
N ASN A 151 -2.48 -19.65 -6.69
CA ASN A 151 -1.24 -19.81 -5.91
C ASN A 151 -1.13 -18.85 -4.72
N ASP A 152 -2.15 -18.02 -4.49
CA ASP A 152 -2.16 -16.99 -3.43
C ASP A 152 -0.86 -16.18 -3.43
N LEU A 153 -0.49 -15.64 -4.61
CA LEU A 153 0.77 -14.94 -4.79
C LEU A 153 0.76 -13.56 -4.13
N MET A 154 1.93 -13.11 -3.70
CA MET A 154 2.20 -11.74 -3.28
C MET A 154 2.47 -10.89 -4.51
N GLY A 155 1.72 -9.80 -4.69
CA GLY A 155 1.95 -8.81 -5.74
C GLY A 155 2.44 -7.48 -5.19
N CYS A 156 3.38 -6.84 -5.91
CA CYS A 156 3.73 -5.44 -5.73
C CYS A 156 3.34 -4.68 -7.00
N CYS A 157 2.68 -3.51 -6.87
CA CYS A 157 2.40 -2.66 -8.02
C CYS A 157 3.44 -1.55 -8.15
N ALA A 158 4.21 -1.59 -9.22
CA ALA A 158 5.24 -0.62 -9.57
C ALA A 158 4.66 0.45 -10.51
N GLN A 159 4.12 1.53 -9.93
CA GLN A 159 3.54 2.64 -10.69
C GLN A 159 4.55 3.76 -10.94
N THR A 160 5.16 4.28 -9.87
CA THR A 160 5.90 5.55 -9.94
C THR A 160 7.21 5.41 -10.69
N ASP A 161 7.39 6.21 -11.75
CA ASP A 161 8.66 6.36 -12.46
C ASP A 161 9.60 7.35 -11.75
N VAL A 162 10.88 7.37 -12.11
CA VAL A 162 11.88 8.31 -11.57
C VAL A 162 11.48 9.77 -11.84
N LYS A 163 10.88 10.03 -13.00
CA LYS A 163 10.32 11.31 -13.47
C LYS A 163 11.32 12.36 -13.93
N GLY A 164 12.58 12.31 -13.50
CA GLY A 164 13.60 13.29 -13.89
C GLY A 164 13.18 14.74 -13.62
N ASP A 165 13.27 15.60 -14.63
CA ASP A 165 12.80 16.99 -14.56
C ASP A 165 11.27 17.01 -14.47
N ARG A 166 10.76 17.43 -13.32
CA ARG A 166 9.32 17.44 -12.98
C ARG A 166 8.48 18.38 -13.86
N MET A 167 9.11 19.36 -14.52
CA MET A 167 8.45 20.27 -15.44
C MET A 167 8.29 19.69 -16.84
N LYS A 168 8.95 18.59 -17.14
CA LYS A 168 8.96 17.94 -18.46
C LYS A 168 8.11 16.69 -18.49
N ARG A 169 7.59 16.39 -19.67
CA ARG A 169 6.88 15.15 -19.97
C ARG A 169 7.86 14.00 -20.25
N PRO A 170 7.42 12.73 -20.25
CA PRO A 170 8.28 11.59 -20.57
C PRO A 170 9.05 11.76 -21.87
N SER A 171 8.37 12.21 -22.94
CA SER A 171 8.97 12.45 -24.27
C SER A 171 9.95 13.63 -24.34
N GLN A 172 9.97 14.49 -23.32
CA GLN A 172 10.81 15.70 -23.25
C GLN A 172 12.01 15.55 -22.31
N GLN A 173 12.12 14.40 -21.62
CA GLN A 173 13.25 14.17 -20.72
C GLN A 173 14.56 14.06 -21.52
N LYS A 174 15.68 14.47 -20.90
CA LYS A 174 17.00 14.31 -21.50
C LYS A 174 17.34 12.82 -21.68
N ASP A 175 16.93 12.00 -20.74
CA ASP A 175 16.98 10.55 -20.80
C ASP A 175 15.54 10.01 -20.79
N LEU A 176 15.13 9.38 -21.86
CA LEU A 176 13.79 8.85 -22.06
C LEU A 176 13.47 7.67 -21.14
N ASP A 177 14.50 7.00 -20.60
CA ASP A 177 14.38 5.82 -19.74
C ASP A 177 14.10 6.17 -18.27
N LEU A 178 14.01 7.47 -17.94
CA LEU A 178 13.52 7.94 -16.63
C LEU A 178 12.05 7.61 -16.39
N TYR A 179 11.36 7.16 -17.42
CA TYR A 179 10.04 6.54 -17.38
C TYR A 179 10.12 5.18 -18.08
N VAL A 180 9.54 4.15 -17.47
CA VAL A 180 9.51 2.82 -18.11
C VAL A 180 8.77 2.90 -19.43
N ARG A 181 9.41 2.43 -20.50
CA ARG A 181 8.88 2.46 -21.85
C ARG A 181 9.19 1.21 -22.66
N ILE A 182 8.45 0.99 -23.71
CA ILE A 182 8.72 0.00 -24.73
C ILE A 182 9.82 0.56 -25.63
N ILE A 183 10.94 -0.16 -25.73
CA ILE A 183 12.06 0.19 -26.63
C ILE A 183 12.06 -0.63 -27.91
N GLU A 184 11.39 -1.79 -27.90
CA GLU A 184 11.26 -2.67 -29.07
C GLU A 184 9.96 -3.47 -28.98
N ARG A 185 9.28 -3.68 -30.12
CA ARG A 185 8.13 -4.55 -30.27
C ARG A 185 8.53 -5.73 -31.14
N LYS A 186 8.34 -6.95 -30.63
CA LYS A 186 8.63 -8.22 -31.32
C LYS A 186 7.35 -8.98 -31.63
N SER A 187 7.45 -10.01 -32.46
CA SER A 187 6.34 -10.89 -32.77
C SER A 187 5.81 -11.64 -31.54
N ASP A 188 6.68 -11.94 -30.57
CA ASP A 188 6.42 -12.75 -29.38
C ASP A 188 6.34 -11.93 -28.08
N GLY A 189 6.57 -10.60 -28.13
CA GLY A 189 6.52 -9.75 -26.94
C GLY A 189 7.03 -8.34 -27.17
N ILE A 190 7.36 -7.68 -26.07
CA ILE A 190 7.95 -6.33 -26.05
C ILE A 190 9.25 -6.35 -25.26
N VAL A 191 10.14 -5.40 -25.53
CA VAL A 191 11.31 -5.13 -24.70
C VAL A 191 11.09 -3.79 -24.01
N VAL A 192 11.22 -3.77 -22.69
CA VAL A 192 11.03 -2.56 -21.88
C VAL A 192 12.35 -2.13 -21.22
N GLN A 193 12.48 -0.82 -21.01
CA GLN A 193 13.61 -0.22 -20.30
C GLN A 193 13.11 0.92 -19.41
N GLY A 194 13.82 1.16 -18.29
CA GLY A 194 13.55 2.23 -17.36
C GLY A 194 13.59 1.80 -15.91
N CYS A 195 13.07 2.64 -15.02
CA CYS A 195 13.08 2.36 -13.60
C CYS A 195 11.78 2.83 -12.92
N LYS A 196 11.20 1.95 -12.11
CA LYS A 196 10.14 2.28 -11.16
C LYS A 196 10.73 2.46 -9.77
N VAL A 197 10.22 3.45 -9.02
CA VAL A 197 10.72 3.82 -7.69
C VAL A 197 9.62 3.77 -6.64
N HIS A 198 10.02 3.73 -5.37
CA HIS A 198 9.10 3.63 -4.23
C HIS A 198 8.22 2.37 -4.30
N ASN A 199 8.81 1.26 -4.80
CA ASN A 199 8.08 0.00 -4.92
C ASN A 199 8.21 -0.76 -3.60
N SER A 200 7.28 -0.47 -2.69
CA SER A 200 7.28 -1.09 -1.38
C SER A 200 7.08 -2.60 -1.48
N GLU A 201 7.91 -3.34 -0.75
CA GLU A 201 7.93 -4.81 -0.70
C GLU A 201 8.18 -5.53 -2.04
N ALA A 202 8.66 -4.84 -3.08
CA ALA A 202 8.97 -5.48 -4.36
C ALA A 202 10.03 -6.58 -4.23
N SER A 203 10.97 -6.44 -3.28
CA SER A 203 12.00 -7.45 -3.01
C SER A 203 11.47 -8.76 -2.41
N VAL A 204 10.27 -8.73 -1.84
CA VAL A 204 9.59 -9.90 -1.28
C VAL A 204 8.31 -10.27 -2.03
N ALA A 205 8.08 -9.69 -3.20
CA ALA A 205 6.92 -10.00 -4.05
C ALA A 205 7.18 -11.19 -4.98
N ASP A 206 6.17 -12.06 -5.13
CA ASP A 206 6.15 -13.10 -6.15
C ASP A 206 6.01 -12.49 -7.56
N GLU A 207 5.17 -11.43 -7.71
CA GLU A 207 4.87 -10.76 -8.97
C GLU A 207 5.02 -9.24 -8.85
N ILE A 208 5.61 -8.61 -9.86
CA ILE A 208 5.66 -7.16 -10.02
C ILE A 208 4.69 -6.76 -11.13
N ILE A 209 3.65 -6.01 -10.77
CA ILE A 209 2.65 -5.46 -11.68
C ILE A 209 3.08 -4.05 -12.04
N VAL A 210 3.38 -3.79 -13.30
CA VAL A 210 3.80 -2.48 -13.79
C VAL A 210 2.63 -1.76 -14.44
N VAL A 211 2.42 -0.50 -14.07
CA VAL A 211 1.41 0.38 -14.67
C VAL A 211 2.00 1.76 -14.94
N PRO A 212 1.44 2.56 -15.86
CA PRO A 212 1.90 3.93 -16.12
C PRO A 212 1.79 4.83 -14.89
N THR A 213 2.63 5.86 -14.82
CA THR A 213 2.64 6.84 -13.70
C THR A 213 1.63 7.98 -13.88
N ARG A 214 1.32 8.36 -15.11
CA ARG A 214 0.63 9.62 -15.42
C ARG A 214 -0.15 9.57 -16.72
N SER A 215 -0.93 10.63 -16.99
CA SER A 215 -1.52 10.86 -18.30
C SER A 215 -0.46 11.03 -19.39
N LEU A 216 -0.70 10.43 -20.54
CA LEU A 216 0.19 10.38 -21.69
C LEU A 216 -0.46 11.06 -22.90
N LEU A 217 0.36 11.71 -23.73
CA LEU A 217 -0.07 12.26 -25.02
C LEU A 217 -0.04 11.15 -26.10
N PRO A 218 -0.74 11.29 -27.22
CA PRO A 218 -0.75 10.28 -28.27
C PRO A 218 0.64 9.89 -28.79
N GLU A 219 1.59 10.83 -28.85
CA GLU A 219 2.99 10.58 -29.23
C GLU A 219 3.79 9.82 -28.16
N GLU A 220 3.28 9.76 -26.93
CA GLU A 220 3.92 9.07 -25.79
C GLU A 220 3.42 7.62 -25.65
N LYS A 221 3.02 6.97 -26.75
CA LYS A 221 2.46 5.62 -26.76
C LYS A 221 3.40 4.54 -26.18
N ASP A 222 4.72 4.72 -26.28
CA ASP A 222 5.68 3.74 -25.80
C ASP A 222 5.79 3.72 -24.27
N TRP A 223 5.35 4.77 -23.57
CA TRP A 223 5.22 4.81 -22.10
C TRP A 223 3.86 4.30 -21.61
N ALA A 224 2.89 4.07 -22.53
CA ALA A 224 1.61 3.46 -22.19
C ALA A 224 1.75 1.94 -22.13
N VAL A 225 2.38 1.43 -21.09
CA VAL A 225 2.66 -0.01 -20.93
C VAL A 225 2.23 -0.51 -19.55
N ALA A 226 1.51 -1.65 -19.54
CA ALA A 226 1.19 -2.39 -18.32
C ALA A 226 1.43 -3.89 -18.53
N PHE A 227 2.06 -4.53 -17.54
CA PHE A 227 2.41 -5.94 -17.58
C PHE A 227 2.64 -6.48 -16.17
N SER A 228 2.77 -7.81 -16.02
CA SER A 228 3.22 -8.42 -14.76
C SER A 228 4.26 -9.50 -15.01
N ILE A 229 5.29 -9.50 -14.17
CA ILE A 229 6.40 -10.47 -14.22
C ILE A 229 6.76 -10.95 -12.81
N PRO A 230 7.31 -12.16 -12.66
CA PRO A 230 7.97 -12.57 -11.43
C PRO A 230 9.00 -11.55 -10.93
N GLY A 231 9.10 -11.40 -9.62
CA GLY A 231 10.03 -10.43 -9.01
C GLY A 231 11.50 -10.67 -9.35
N ASP A 232 11.84 -11.89 -9.75
CA ASP A 232 13.18 -12.32 -10.14
C ASP A 232 13.39 -12.45 -11.66
N TRP A 233 12.50 -11.85 -12.47
CA TRP A 233 12.57 -11.92 -13.93
C TRP A 233 13.94 -11.50 -14.48
N GLU A 234 14.39 -12.14 -15.56
CA GLU A 234 15.68 -11.84 -16.18
C GLU A 234 15.75 -10.38 -16.64
N GLY A 235 16.89 -9.72 -16.43
CA GLY A 235 17.09 -8.30 -16.73
C GLY A 235 16.56 -7.35 -15.64
N VAL A 236 15.78 -7.83 -14.65
CA VAL A 236 15.32 -7.01 -13.54
C VAL A 236 16.34 -6.99 -12.42
N LYS A 237 16.65 -5.78 -11.92
CA LYS A 237 17.45 -5.55 -10.71
C LYS A 237 16.61 -4.73 -9.72
N GLN A 238 16.70 -5.08 -8.44
CA GLN A 238 16.06 -4.33 -7.37
C GLN A 238 17.13 -3.78 -6.43
N VAL A 239 17.18 -2.46 -6.29
CA VAL A 239 18.06 -1.80 -5.30
C VAL A 239 17.16 -1.33 -4.17
N VAL A 240 17.36 -1.88 -2.99
CA VAL A 240 16.43 -1.69 -1.87
C VAL A 240 16.98 -0.78 -0.79
N THR A 241 16.06 -0.07 -0.14
CA THR A 241 16.27 0.54 1.17
C THR A 241 15.46 -0.26 2.19
N ILE A 242 16.10 -0.67 3.27
CA ILE A 242 15.50 -1.47 4.33
C ILE A 242 15.32 -0.59 5.56
N HIS A 243 14.09 -0.55 6.07
CA HIS A 243 13.72 0.30 7.20
C HIS A 243 13.37 -0.58 8.39
N ASN A 244 14.24 -0.58 9.38
CA ASN A 244 14.07 -1.41 10.56
C ASN A 244 13.74 -0.57 11.80
N LEU A 245 13.03 -1.20 12.72
CA LEU A 245 12.92 -0.75 14.10
C LEU A 245 14.26 -0.82 14.80
N ARG A 246 14.38 -0.17 15.97
CA ARG A 246 15.58 -0.29 16.81
C ARG A 246 15.83 -1.77 17.15
N GLN A 247 17.05 -2.21 16.93
CA GLN A 247 17.44 -3.59 17.22
C GLN A 247 17.42 -3.87 18.72
N ARG A 248 16.82 -5.01 19.12
CA ARG A 248 16.80 -5.51 20.50
C ARG A 248 16.67 -7.02 20.52
N LYS A 249 17.30 -7.64 21.50
CA LYS A 249 17.40 -9.10 21.64
C LYS A 249 16.49 -9.63 22.74
N HIS A 250 16.26 -8.87 23.79
CA HIS A 250 15.61 -9.31 25.03
C HIS A 250 14.19 -8.76 25.17
N TYR A 251 13.99 -7.47 25.02
CA TYR A 251 12.66 -6.88 25.00
C TYR A 251 12.07 -6.94 23.60
N LYS A 252 11.52 -8.10 23.26
CA LYS A 252 10.99 -8.38 21.92
C LYS A 252 9.93 -7.35 21.53
N LYS A 253 9.93 -6.99 20.25
CA LYS A 253 8.89 -6.18 19.66
C LYS A 253 7.54 -6.89 19.78
N GLY A 254 6.50 -6.16 20.19
CA GLY A 254 5.14 -6.69 20.29
C GLY A 254 4.43 -6.80 18.93
N PHE A 255 4.99 -6.21 17.86
CA PHE A 255 4.42 -6.19 16.54
C PHE A 255 5.47 -6.48 15.46
N MET A 256 4.99 -6.91 14.30
CA MET A 256 5.82 -7.28 13.16
C MET A 256 5.84 -6.12 12.15
N GLN A 257 6.67 -5.12 12.39
CA GLN A 257 6.77 -3.97 11.51
C GLN A 257 8.10 -3.98 10.77
N GLY A 258 8.07 -4.14 9.48
CA GLY A 258 9.21 -3.98 8.59
C GLY A 258 8.73 -3.47 7.24
N ALA A 259 9.58 -2.71 6.56
CA ALA A 259 9.31 -2.21 5.22
C ALA A 259 10.59 -2.18 4.41
N THR A 260 10.47 -2.54 3.15
CA THR A 260 11.51 -2.36 2.14
C THR A 260 10.94 -1.60 0.96
N ASP A 261 11.67 -0.62 0.47
CA ASP A 261 11.32 0.11 -0.74
C ASP A 261 12.38 -0.12 -1.81
N SER A 262 11.96 -0.28 -3.06
CA SER A 262 12.83 -0.66 -4.16
C SER A 262 12.85 0.37 -5.28
N TYR A 263 14.04 0.59 -5.83
CA TYR A 263 14.24 0.96 -7.22
C TYR A 263 14.20 -0.32 -8.03
N THR A 264 13.14 -0.51 -8.83
CA THR A 264 12.98 -1.68 -9.71
C THR A 264 13.43 -1.29 -11.12
N ILE A 265 14.62 -1.73 -11.50
CA ILE A 265 15.30 -1.36 -12.74
C ILE A 265 15.05 -2.43 -13.80
N PHE A 266 14.57 -2.00 -14.96
CA PHE A 266 14.35 -2.81 -16.15
C PHE A 266 15.46 -2.47 -17.16
N ASP A 267 16.39 -3.39 -17.37
CA ASP A 267 17.52 -3.22 -18.28
C ASP A 267 17.32 -4.11 -19.52
N LYS A 268 16.63 -3.58 -20.54
CA LYS A 268 16.26 -4.27 -21.78
C LYS A 268 15.51 -5.59 -21.52
N VAL A 269 14.49 -5.51 -20.66
CA VAL A 269 13.73 -6.68 -20.20
C VAL A 269 12.73 -7.11 -21.25
N PHE A 270 12.83 -8.36 -21.73
CA PHE A 270 11.84 -8.97 -22.61
C PHE A 270 10.61 -9.41 -21.82
N ILE A 271 9.41 -8.99 -22.29
CA ILE A 271 8.11 -9.34 -21.73
C ILE A 271 7.29 -10.03 -22.84
N PRO A 272 6.96 -11.33 -22.73
CA PRO A 272 6.14 -12.02 -23.70
C PRO A 272 4.69 -11.47 -23.68
N TRP A 273 4.02 -11.49 -24.83
CA TRP A 273 2.67 -10.92 -24.98
C TRP A 273 1.67 -11.46 -23.96
N GLU A 274 1.79 -12.71 -23.56
CA GLU A 274 0.92 -13.32 -22.54
C GLU A 274 0.97 -12.66 -21.14
N ARG A 275 1.97 -11.80 -20.90
CA ARG A 275 2.16 -11.03 -19.66
C ARG A 275 1.88 -9.53 -19.83
N VAL A 276 1.51 -9.09 -21.04
CA VAL A 276 1.23 -7.70 -21.36
C VAL A 276 -0.27 -7.43 -21.30
N PHE A 277 -0.64 -6.36 -20.60
CA PHE A 277 -2.02 -5.95 -20.35
C PHE A 277 -2.37 -4.60 -21.00
N LEU A 278 -1.37 -3.86 -21.48
CA LEU A 278 -1.49 -2.62 -22.22
C LEU A 278 -0.19 -2.35 -22.97
N ALA A 279 -0.24 -1.92 -24.24
CA ALA A 279 0.97 -1.59 -24.99
C ALA A 279 0.75 -0.52 -26.08
N GLY A 280 0.46 0.72 -25.68
CA GLY A 280 0.38 1.87 -26.60
C GLY A 280 -0.90 2.71 -26.50
N GLU A 281 -1.92 2.23 -25.81
CA GLU A 281 -3.22 2.91 -25.68
C GLU A 281 -3.13 3.98 -24.57
N THR A 282 -2.71 5.19 -24.96
CA THR A 282 -2.35 6.28 -24.04
C THR A 282 -3.49 6.73 -23.14
N ILE A 283 -4.74 6.70 -23.62
CA ILE A 283 -5.91 7.05 -22.81
C ILE A 283 -6.10 6.03 -21.66
N HIS A 284 -5.95 4.73 -21.95
CA HIS A 284 -6.07 3.68 -20.94
C HIS A 284 -4.86 3.65 -20.01
N GLY A 285 -3.67 4.06 -20.49
CA GLY A 285 -2.51 4.31 -19.64
C GLY A 285 -2.77 5.38 -18.59
N ALA A 286 -3.42 6.50 -18.98
CA ALA A 286 -3.83 7.56 -18.07
C ALA A 286 -4.84 7.08 -17.02
N VAL A 287 -5.84 6.32 -17.46
CA VAL A 287 -6.87 5.76 -16.57
C VAL A 287 -6.26 4.70 -15.65
N GLY A 288 -5.32 3.88 -16.13
CA GLY A 288 -4.61 2.88 -15.31
C GLY A 288 -3.85 3.53 -14.15
N ALA A 289 -3.16 4.65 -14.42
CA ALA A 289 -2.50 5.44 -13.38
C ALA A 289 -3.50 5.99 -12.34
N LEU A 290 -4.66 6.48 -12.79
CA LEU A 290 -5.72 6.97 -11.92
C LEU A 290 -6.34 5.85 -11.10
N LEU A 291 -6.68 4.71 -11.71
CA LEU A 291 -7.34 3.59 -11.04
C LEU A 291 -6.47 2.95 -9.98
N PHE A 292 -5.18 2.69 -10.26
CA PHE A 292 -4.29 2.17 -9.23
C PHE A 292 -4.24 3.12 -8.02
N ALA A 293 -4.03 4.42 -8.27
CA ALA A 293 -4.01 5.40 -7.19
C ALA A 293 -5.33 5.41 -6.40
N LEU A 294 -6.46 5.27 -7.08
CA LEU A 294 -7.78 5.28 -6.45
C LEU A 294 -8.03 4.04 -5.59
N PHE A 295 -7.75 2.84 -6.11
CA PHE A 295 -7.86 1.60 -5.33
C PHE A 295 -6.92 1.60 -4.14
N HIS A 296 -5.70 2.14 -4.30
CA HIS A 296 -4.72 2.25 -3.23
C HIS A 296 -5.14 3.26 -2.16
N ARG A 297 -5.70 4.42 -2.53
CA ARG A 297 -6.28 5.39 -1.60
C ARG A 297 -7.49 4.83 -0.85
N HIS A 298 -8.25 3.95 -1.50
CA HIS A 298 -9.30 3.20 -0.82
C HIS A 298 -8.71 2.24 0.23
N SER A 299 -7.62 1.52 -0.07
CA SER A 299 -6.89 0.72 0.92
C SER A 299 -6.39 1.57 2.10
N TYR A 300 -5.94 2.80 1.84
CA TYR A 300 -5.55 3.75 2.89
C TYR A 300 -6.68 4.06 3.87
N SER A 301 -7.93 4.08 3.44
CA SER A 301 -9.08 4.31 4.31
C SER A 301 -9.32 3.20 5.34
N GLY A 302 -8.63 2.08 5.21
CA GLY A 302 -8.54 1.03 6.22
C GLY A 302 -7.24 1.11 7.01
N CYS A 303 -6.07 1.10 6.34
CA CYS A 303 -4.78 1.02 7.01
C CYS A 303 -4.40 2.30 7.80
N LYS A 304 -4.75 3.50 7.32
CA LYS A 304 -4.46 4.74 8.06
C LYS A 304 -5.27 4.88 9.34
N PRO A 305 -6.59 4.62 9.38
CA PRO A 305 -7.32 4.50 10.64
C PRO A 305 -6.71 3.48 11.60
N ALA A 306 -6.24 2.32 11.11
CA ALA A 306 -5.55 1.34 11.96
C ALA A 306 -4.26 1.89 12.58
N ILE A 307 -3.46 2.62 11.80
CA ILE A 307 -2.25 3.30 12.30
C ILE A 307 -2.65 4.40 13.31
N GLY A 308 -3.74 5.11 13.05
CA GLY A 308 -4.32 6.07 13.99
C GLY A 308 -4.78 5.43 15.30
N ASP A 309 -5.38 4.24 15.24
CA ASP A 309 -5.77 3.47 16.44
C ASP A 309 -4.53 3.08 17.28
N ILE A 310 -3.44 2.67 16.62
CA ILE A 310 -2.17 2.35 17.28
C ILE A 310 -1.56 3.61 17.92
N MET A 311 -1.57 4.73 17.19
CA MET A 311 -1.09 6.02 17.70
C MET A 311 -1.91 6.47 18.92
N LEU A 312 -3.24 6.40 18.83
CA LEU A 312 -4.17 6.71 19.91
C LEU A 312 -3.89 5.87 21.16
N GLY A 313 -3.76 4.55 20.99
CA GLY A 313 -3.44 3.63 22.09
C GLY A 313 -2.07 3.94 22.71
N THR A 314 -1.07 4.23 21.88
CA THR A 314 0.28 4.59 22.32
C THR A 314 0.28 5.90 23.12
N VAL A 315 -0.42 6.94 22.66
CA VAL A 315 -0.56 8.23 23.36
C VAL A 315 -1.30 8.04 24.69
N ALA A 316 -2.37 7.24 24.71
CA ALA A 316 -3.14 6.96 25.93
C ALA A 316 -2.27 6.24 26.98
N LEU A 317 -1.53 5.20 26.61
CA LEU A 317 -0.60 4.50 27.49
C LEU A 317 0.55 5.40 27.95
N ALA A 318 1.13 6.21 27.07
CA ALA A 318 2.17 7.15 27.43
C ALA A 318 1.67 8.17 28.47
N ALA A 319 0.45 8.65 28.33
CA ALA A 319 -0.18 9.53 29.31
C ALA A 319 -0.40 8.86 30.67
N GLU A 320 -0.85 7.61 30.68
CA GLU A 320 -1.03 6.80 31.89
C GLU A 320 0.31 6.55 32.59
N TYR A 321 1.34 6.17 31.83
CA TYR A 321 2.66 5.86 32.36
C TYR A 321 3.42 7.13 32.83
N ASN A 322 3.02 8.30 32.34
CA ASN A 322 3.48 9.59 32.84
C ASN A 322 2.60 10.13 34.01
N GLY A 323 1.49 9.46 34.38
CA GLY A 323 0.59 9.91 35.45
C GLY A 323 -0.28 11.13 35.07
N ILE A 324 -0.42 11.44 33.77
CA ILE A 324 -1.13 12.63 33.26
C ILE A 324 -2.43 12.32 32.50
N GLN A 325 -2.92 11.07 32.55
CA GLN A 325 -4.07 10.58 31.77
C GLN A 325 -5.37 11.35 32.04
N LYS A 326 -5.47 12.06 33.18
CA LYS A 326 -6.65 12.86 33.55
C LYS A 326 -6.54 14.34 33.14
N ALA A 327 -5.40 14.75 32.57
CA ALA A 327 -5.17 16.15 32.19
C ALA A 327 -6.05 16.57 31.01
N GLY A 328 -6.58 17.80 31.04
CA GLY A 328 -7.49 18.33 30.02
C GLY A 328 -6.87 18.33 28.61
N HIS A 329 -5.61 18.76 28.50
CA HIS A 329 -4.88 18.82 27.24
C HIS A 329 -4.62 17.42 26.64
N VAL A 330 -4.51 16.36 27.46
CA VAL A 330 -4.39 14.97 26.97
C VAL A 330 -5.72 14.54 26.35
N ARG A 331 -6.85 14.83 26.99
CA ARG A 331 -8.18 14.52 26.47
C ARG A 331 -8.43 15.20 25.11
N GLU A 332 -8.04 16.45 24.94
CA GLU A 332 -8.16 17.19 23.68
C GLU A 332 -7.36 16.52 22.57
N LYS A 333 -6.12 16.11 22.86
CA LYS A 333 -5.25 15.39 21.92
C LYS A 333 -5.80 14.02 21.51
N LEU A 334 -6.31 13.25 22.45
CA LEU A 334 -6.97 11.96 22.16
C LEU A 334 -8.21 12.15 21.27
N ALA A 335 -9.01 13.20 21.53
CA ALA A 335 -10.16 13.53 20.70
C ALA A 335 -9.74 13.90 19.26
N GLU A 336 -8.65 14.65 19.08
CA GLU A 336 -8.10 15.00 17.76
C GLU A 336 -7.69 13.74 16.98
N LEU A 337 -6.97 12.81 17.62
CA LEU A 337 -6.58 11.52 16.98
C LEU A 337 -7.79 10.68 16.59
N ILE A 338 -8.80 10.59 17.45
CA ILE A 338 -10.06 9.87 17.16
C ILE A 338 -10.77 10.48 15.95
N MET A 339 -10.90 11.83 15.92
CA MET A 339 -11.58 12.51 14.81
C MET A 339 -10.90 12.24 13.47
N VAL A 340 -9.56 12.30 13.39
CA VAL A 340 -8.83 12.04 12.15
C VAL A 340 -9.03 10.58 11.70
N SER A 341 -8.88 9.62 12.60
CA SER A 341 -9.01 8.20 12.29
C SER A 341 -10.42 7.86 11.81
N GLU A 342 -11.45 8.27 12.54
CA GLU A 342 -12.84 7.92 12.22
C GLU A 342 -13.38 8.68 11.01
N LEU A 343 -12.98 9.93 10.76
CA LEU A 343 -13.33 10.64 9.53
C LEU A 343 -12.65 10.02 8.30
N GLY A 344 -11.40 9.56 8.42
CA GLY A 344 -10.71 8.83 7.37
C GLY A 344 -11.42 7.51 7.01
N TYR A 345 -11.85 6.76 8.02
CA TYR A 345 -12.63 5.53 7.85
C TYR A 345 -14.01 5.80 7.23
N ALA A 346 -14.74 6.80 7.74
CA ALA A 346 -16.05 7.18 7.22
C ALA A 346 -16.00 7.65 5.75
N ALA A 347 -14.93 8.34 5.35
CA ALA A 347 -14.73 8.72 3.95
C ALA A 347 -14.56 7.48 3.06
N GLY A 348 -13.80 6.48 3.49
CA GLY A 348 -13.64 5.21 2.76
C GLY A 348 -14.94 4.41 2.70
N PHE A 349 -15.70 4.37 3.79
CA PHE A 349 -17.04 3.77 3.84
C PHE A 349 -17.97 4.41 2.80
N THR A 350 -18.02 5.75 2.76
CA THR A 350 -18.81 6.49 1.79
C THR A 350 -18.29 6.24 0.34
N ALA A 351 -16.98 6.14 0.16
CA ALA A 351 -16.42 5.80 -1.15
C ALA A 351 -16.84 4.41 -1.64
N SER A 352 -16.99 3.45 -0.73
CA SER A 352 -17.49 2.11 -1.03
C SER A 352 -18.97 2.11 -1.36
N GLU A 353 -19.82 2.77 -0.54
CA GLU A 353 -21.27 2.87 -0.76
C GLU A 353 -21.61 3.55 -2.09
N MET A 354 -20.83 4.57 -2.48
CA MET A 354 -21.00 5.31 -3.73
C MET A 354 -20.15 4.73 -4.88
N GLY A 355 -19.50 3.57 -4.66
CA GLY A 355 -18.72 2.88 -5.68
C GLY A 355 -19.59 2.42 -6.85
N LYS A 356 -19.03 2.48 -8.07
CA LYS A 356 -19.67 2.07 -9.31
C LYS A 356 -18.62 1.60 -10.32
N PRO A 357 -18.98 0.82 -11.33
CA PRO A 357 -18.08 0.47 -12.42
C PRO A 357 -17.90 1.66 -13.41
N GLU A 358 -17.46 2.81 -12.90
CA GLU A 358 -17.35 4.08 -13.62
C GLU A 358 -16.04 4.79 -13.30
N VAL A 359 -15.49 5.54 -14.27
CA VAL A 359 -14.36 6.45 -14.07
C VAL A 359 -14.70 7.84 -14.51
N TYR A 360 -14.03 8.84 -13.93
CA TYR A 360 -14.15 10.22 -14.36
C TYR A 360 -13.26 10.49 -15.58
N MET A 361 -13.88 10.91 -16.68
CA MET A 361 -13.18 11.35 -17.88
C MET A 361 -13.24 12.87 -17.99
N PRO A 362 -12.10 13.57 -18.07
CA PRO A 362 -12.09 15.03 -18.19
C PRO A 362 -12.91 15.53 -19.40
N GLY A 363 -13.77 16.51 -19.17
CA GLY A 363 -14.66 17.08 -20.18
C GLY A 363 -15.91 16.25 -20.50
N VAL A 364 -16.03 15.04 -19.97
CA VAL A 364 -17.19 14.14 -20.20
C VAL A 364 -17.95 13.86 -18.92
N GLY A 365 -17.24 13.68 -17.78
CA GLY A 365 -17.82 13.26 -16.50
C GLY A 365 -17.59 11.78 -16.21
N PHE A 366 -18.44 11.20 -15.35
CA PHE A 366 -18.37 9.76 -15.03
C PHE A 366 -18.97 8.92 -16.14
N VAL A 367 -18.21 7.93 -16.60
CA VAL A 367 -18.60 7.01 -17.67
C VAL A 367 -18.34 5.55 -17.24
N PRO A 368 -19.18 4.59 -17.68
CA PRO A 368 -18.92 3.17 -17.44
C PRO A 368 -17.53 2.76 -17.98
N TYR A 369 -16.82 1.94 -17.19
CA TYR A 369 -15.45 1.58 -17.53
C TYR A 369 -15.07 0.17 -17.01
N GLY A 370 -14.44 -0.60 -17.87
CA GLY A 370 -13.99 -1.96 -17.57
C GLY A 370 -15.10 -3.01 -17.66
N PRO A 371 -14.84 -4.24 -17.18
CA PRO A 371 -15.76 -5.37 -17.30
C PRO A 371 -16.89 -5.36 -16.23
N GLY A 372 -17.18 -4.21 -15.62
CA GLY A 372 -18.23 -4.08 -14.60
C GLY A 372 -17.77 -4.29 -13.16
N SER A 373 -16.47 -4.44 -12.89
CA SER A 373 -15.94 -4.46 -11.51
C SER A 373 -16.10 -3.10 -10.83
N TYR A 374 -16.35 -3.14 -9.51
CA TYR A 374 -16.64 -1.93 -8.73
C TYR A 374 -15.39 -1.10 -8.48
N ILE A 375 -15.53 0.21 -8.73
CA ILE A 375 -14.51 1.24 -8.52
C ILE A 375 -15.00 2.13 -7.38
N PRO A 376 -14.22 2.38 -6.33
CA PRO A 376 -14.65 3.24 -5.23
C PRO A 376 -14.83 4.69 -5.69
N ASN A 377 -15.70 5.44 -5.04
CA ASN A 377 -15.93 6.84 -5.40
C ASN A 377 -14.67 7.67 -5.18
N SER A 378 -14.21 8.32 -6.25
CA SER A 378 -12.92 9.01 -6.25
C SER A 378 -12.86 10.25 -5.37
N ILE A 379 -13.98 11.00 -5.21
CA ILE A 379 -14.01 12.19 -4.36
C ILE A 379 -13.74 11.81 -2.91
N TYR A 380 -14.49 10.85 -2.38
CA TYR A 380 -14.38 10.44 -0.98
C TYR A 380 -13.07 9.71 -0.68
N CYS A 381 -12.56 8.89 -1.62
CA CYS A 381 -11.21 8.31 -1.48
C CYS A 381 -10.14 9.39 -1.33
N ASN A 382 -10.19 10.44 -2.15
CA ASN A 382 -9.20 11.51 -2.11
C ASN A 382 -9.38 12.38 -0.86
N VAL A 383 -10.62 12.69 -0.45
CA VAL A 383 -10.90 13.45 0.79
C VAL A 383 -10.34 12.73 2.01
N GLY A 384 -10.67 11.45 2.17
CA GLY A 384 -10.16 10.64 3.30
C GLY A 384 -8.65 10.52 3.30
N ARG A 385 -8.04 10.29 2.11
CA ARG A 385 -6.59 10.18 1.98
C ARG A 385 -5.88 11.50 2.29
N CYS A 386 -6.39 12.63 1.77
CA CYS A 386 -5.82 13.96 2.03
C CYS A 386 -5.84 14.27 3.54
N LEU A 387 -7.01 14.14 4.16
CA LEU A 387 -7.19 14.37 5.60
C LEU A 387 -6.20 13.54 6.44
N THR A 388 -6.17 12.24 6.25
CA THR A 388 -5.32 11.35 7.06
C THR A 388 -3.83 11.45 6.72
N GLY A 389 -3.49 11.81 5.47
CA GLY A 389 -2.11 12.04 5.06
C GLY A 389 -1.51 13.30 5.66
N GLU A 390 -2.26 14.40 5.67
CA GLU A 390 -1.80 15.68 6.25
C GLU A 390 -1.68 15.60 7.77
N ALA A 391 -2.47 14.73 8.43
CA ALA A 391 -2.44 14.58 9.88
C ALA A 391 -1.20 13.85 10.43
N VAL A 392 -0.44 13.13 9.60
CA VAL A 392 0.67 12.24 10.04
C VAL A 392 1.69 12.92 10.94
N TYR A 393 2.12 14.13 10.58
CA TYR A 393 3.09 14.87 11.39
C TYR A 393 2.47 15.41 12.68
N ARG A 394 1.19 15.78 12.65
CA ARG A 394 0.46 16.20 13.85
C ARG A 394 0.25 15.05 14.83
N GLU A 395 -0.03 13.85 14.34
CA GLU A 395 -0.10 12.63 15.15
C GLU A 395 1.24 12.37 15.90
N ALA A 396 2.36 12.48 15.18
CA ALA A 396 3.70 12.35 15.77
C ALA A 396 3.99 13.46 16.79
N GLU A 397 3.64 14.71 16.50
CA GLU A 397 3.76 15.86 17.42
C GLU A 397 2.98 15.62 18.73
N ILE A 398 1.74 15.12 18.62
CA ILE A 398 0.92 14.77 19.79
C ILE A 398 1.60 13.72 20.65
N LEU A 399 2.16 12.68 20.05
CA LEU A 399 2.89 11.65 20.78
C LEU A 399 4.16 12.21 21.43
N CYS A 400 4.92 13.06 20.72
CA CYS A 400 6.10 13.74 21.28
C CYS A 400 5.75 14.57 22.53
N ASP A 401 4.67 15.35 22.46
CA ASP A 401 4.26 16.21 23.56
C ASP A 401 3.82 15.41 24.79
N VAL A 402 3.05 14.32 24.62
CA VAL A 402 2.59 13.48 25.72
C VAL A 402 3.71 12.61 26.30
N ALA A 403 4.61 12.08 25.47
CA ALA A 403 5.75 11.28 25.90
C ALA A 403 6.88 12.12 26.53
N GLY A 404 7.01 13.40 26.13
CA GLY A 404 8.12 14.27 26.50
C GLY A 404 9.44 13.81 25.87
N GLY A 405 10.56 14.08 26.53
CA GLY A 405 11.91 13.79 26.04
C GLY A 405 12.33 12.31 26.10
N ILE A 406 11.58 11.43 26.74
CA ILE A 406 11.93 10.02 26.96
C ILE A 406 12.31 9.28 25.68
N PRO A 407 11.54 9.33 24.60
CA PRO A 407 11.81 8.50 23.41
C PRO A 407 13.20 8.77 22.80
N ALA A 408 13.70 9.99 22.94
CA ALA A 408 15.01 10.39 22.41
C ALA A 408 16.18 9.99 23.32
N THR A 409 15.94 9.85 24.62
CA THR A 409 17.00 9.68 25.63
C THR A 409 16.88 8.38 26.43
N PHE A 410 15.92 7.52 26.07
CA PHE A 410 15.69 6.27 26.80
C PHE A 410 16.87 5.32 26.62
N PRO A 411 17.39 4.71 27.72
CA PRO A 411 18.52 3.79 27.66
C PRO A 411 18.25 2.57 26.79
N HIS A 412 19.31 1.92 26.32
CA HIS A 412 19.22 0.66 25.56
C HIS A 412 18.89 -0.51 26.47
N GLU A 413 18.36 -1.59 25.90
CA GLU A 413 17.96 -2.78 26.64
C GLU A 413 19.11 -3.36 27.48
N GLY A 414 20.36 -3.32 26.97
CA GLY A 414 21.54 -3.80 27.67
C GLY A 414 21.80 -3.10 29.01
N ASP A 415 21.43 -1.80 29.11
CA ASP A 415 21.60 -1.03 30.33
C ASP A 415 20.61 -1.48 31.42
N PHE A 416 19.42 -1.94 31.05
CA PHE A 416 18.44 -2.55 31.96
C PHE A 416 18.77 -4.01 32.33
N LEU A 417 19.64 -4.66 31.58
CA LEU A 417 20.09 -6.03 31.84
C LEU A 417 21.39 -6.07 32.64
N ASN A 418 22.11 -4.96 32.72
CA ASN A 418 23.33 -4.84 33.48
C ASN A 418 23.02 -4.69 35.01
N PRO A 419 23.52 -5.63 35.87
CA PRO A 419 23.24 -5.57 37.31
C PRO A 419 23.67 -4.26 37.99
N GLU A 420 24.71 -3.57 37.48
CA GLU A 420 25.23 -2.33 38.05
C GLU A 420 24.31 -1.13 37.81
N THR A 421 23.60 -1.12 36.67
CA THR A 421 22.77 0.02 36.25
C THR A 421 21.27 -0.24 36.43
N ARG A 422 20.83 -1.49 36.44
CA ARG A 422 19.41 -1.86 36.45
C ARG A 422 18.60 -1.15 37.54
N ALA A 423 19.00 -1.33 38.80
CA ALA A 423 18.24 -0.76 39.94
C ALA A 423 18.14 0.77 39.90
N LEU A 424 19.19 1.42 39.41
CA LEU A 424 19.22 2.89 39.28
C LEU A 424 18.34 3.36 38.12
N LEU A 425 18.39 2.67 36.98
CA LEU A 425 17.55 2.99 35.81
C LEU A 425 16.08 2.74 36.09
N GLU A 426 15.74 1.62 36.71
CA GLU A 426 14.37 1.34 37.15
C GLU A 426 13.83 2.48 38.03
N LYS A 427 14.59 2.92 39.00
CA LYS A 427 14.22 4.02 39.87
C LYS A 427 14.04 5.34 39.13
N TYR A 428 14.95 5.70 38.22
CA TYR A 428 14.97 7.02 37.60
C TYR A 428 14.23 7.11 36.28
N THR A 429 13.84 6.01 35.67
CA THR A 429 12.95 6.00 34.49
C THR A 429 11.48 5.85 34.86
N MET A 430 11.16 5.41 36.07
CA MET A 430 9.80 5.27 36.58
C MET A 430 9.18 6.63 36.87
N ARG A 431 8.01 6.87 36.27
CA ARG A 431 7.22 8.10 36.47
C ARG A 431 5.87 7.85 37.17
N ASN A 432 5.32 6.66 37.02
CA ASN A 432 4.10 6.22 37.66
C ASN A 432 4.43 4.96 38.50
N PRO A 433 4.39 5.04 39.85
CA PRO A 433 4.74 3.89 40.71
C PRO A 433 3.76 2.70 40.62
N ASP A 434 2.57 2.93 40.09
CA ASP A 434 1.56 1.88 39.92
C ASP A 434 1.78 1.02 38.65
N VAL A 435 2.77 1.40 37.82
CA VAL A 435 3.09 0.71 36.56
C VAL A 435 4.24 -0.27 36.77
N ASN A 436 4.13 -1.48 36.18
CA ASN A 436 5.21 -2.43 36.16
C ASN A 436 6.42 -1.89 35.39
N VAL A 437 7.62 -2.04 35.93
CA VAL A 437 8.85 -1.48 35.36
C VAL A 437 9.14 -2.06 33.97
N ASP A 438 9.05 -3.40 33.80
CA ASP A 438 9.32 -4.03 32.51
C ASP A 438 8.32 -3.62 31.43
N ASP A 439 7.06 -3.34 31.80
CA ASP A 439 6.06 -2.85 30.88
C ASP A 439 6.30 -1.37 30.51
N ALA A 440 6.78 -0.57 31.46
CA ALA A 440 7.22 0.81 31.19
C ALA A 440 8.40 0.81 30.19
N ILE A 441 9.39 -0.05 30.39
CA ILE A 441 10.53 -0.20 29.49
C ILE A 441 10.06 -0.56 28.08
N LYS A 442 9.16 -1.55 27.93
CA LYS A 442 8.60 -1.95 26.64
C LYS A 442 7.86 -0.81 25.94
N LEU A 443 7.04 -0.05 26.70
CA LEU A 443 6.30 1.08 26.14
C LEU A 443 7.26 2.17 25.64
N TRP A 444 8.24 2.57 26.42
CA TRP A 444 9.16 3.64 25.99
C TRP A 444 10.06 3.22 24.83
N MET A 445 10.42 1.94 24.73
CA MET A 445 11.07 1.38 23.55
C MET A 445 10.15 1.43 22.32
N HIS A 446 8.86 1.09 22.49
CA HIS A 446 7.87 1.17 21.41
C HIS A 446 7.66 2.62 20.93
N VAL A 447 7.52 3.57 21.85
CA VAL A 447 7.41 5.00 21.51
C VAL A 447 8.67 5.48 20.79
N GLY A 448 9.85 5.02 21.23
CA GLY A 448 11.12 5.30 20.55
C GLY A 448 11.19 4.70 19.14
N ASP A 449 10.58 3.55 18.90
CA ASP A 449 10.46 2.96 17.55
C ASP A 449 9.60 3.84 16.64
N ILE A 450 8.48 4.35 17.12
CA ILE A 450 7.58 5.21 16.33
C ILE A 450 8.24 6.56 16.02
N LEU A 451 8.91 7.19 16.98
CA LEU A 451 9.38 8.57 16.84
C LEU A 451 10.83 8.70 16.39
N CYS A 452 11.70 7.73 16.74
CA CYS A 452 13.16 7.89 16.66
C CYS A 452 13.86 6.75 15.88
N SER A 453 13.12 5.86 15.20
CA SER A 453 13.70 4.83 14.34
C SER A 453 13.69 5.24 12.87
N SER A 454 14.47 4.56 12.02
CA SER A 454 14.38 4.73 10.57
C SER A 454 13.00 4.32 10.04
N SER A 455 12.41 3.26 10.60
CA SER A 455 11.05 2.81 10.27
C SER A 455 10.00 3.87 10.61
N GLY A 456 10.11 4.52 11.79
CA GLY A 456 9.22 5.61 12.19
C GLY A 456 9.29 6.81 11.25
N GLY A 457 10.50 7.22 10.86
CA GLY A 457 10.70 8.30 9.89
C GLY A 457 10.10 7.98 8.52
N VAL A 458 10.30 6.76 8.04
CA VAL A 458 9.69 6.29 6.77
C VAL A 458 8.17 6.21 6.87
N ALA A 459 7.62 5.77 8.00
CA ALA A 459 6.18 5.76 8.23
C ALA A 459 5.55 7.15 8.12
N GLN A 460 6.25 8.21 8.58
CA GLN A 460 5.82 9.59 8.43
C GLN A 460 5.86 10.06 6.96
N VAL A 461 6.99 9.87 6.28
CA VAL A 461 7.14 10.24 4.86
C VAL A 461 6.17 9.45 3.97
N GLY A 462 6.10 8.13 4.16
CA GLY A 462 5.17 7.25 3.44
C GLY A 462 3.71 7.54 3.78
N GLY A 463 3.39 7.87 5.02
CA GLY A 463 2.07 8.29 5.44
C GLY A 463 1.61 9.57 4.74
N PHE A 464 2.52 10.51 4.50
CA PHE A 464 2.24 11.77 3.80
C PHE A 464 2.20 11.61 2.27
N HIS A 465 3.10 10.83 1.68
CA HIS A 465 3.26 10.71 0.22
C HIS A 465 2.77 9.39 -0.40
N GLY A 466 2.59 8.34 0.39
CA GLY A 466 2.14 7.04 -0.12
C GLY A 466 0.74 7.12 -0.71
N GLY A 467 0.55 6.55 -1.91
CA GLY A 467 -0.71 6.67 -2.66
C GLY A 467 -0.88 8.00 -3.42
N GLY A 468 0.14 8.87 -3.42
CA GLY A 468 0.18 10.16 -4.09
C GLY A 468 0.47 11.33 -3.15
N SER A 469 0.70 12.52 -3.70
CA SER A 469 0.89 13.73 -2.90
C SER A 469 -0.44 14.41 -2.62
N PRO A 470 -0.58 15.15 -1.48
CA PRO A 470 -1.79 15.93 -1.16
C PRO A 470 -2.20 16.89 -2.28
N VAL A 471 -1.23 17.46 -3.02
CA VAL A 471 -1.51 18.33 -4.19
C VAL A 471 -2.27 17.57 -5.28
N MET A 472 -1.89 16.33 -5.58
CA MET A 472 -2.58 15.52 -6.59
C MET A 472 -3.98 15.11 -6.15
N GLU A 473 -4.17 14.88 -4.86
CA GLU A 473 -5.47 14.58 -4.26
C GLU A 473 -6.40 15.80 -4.32
N SER A 474 -5.90 16.97 -3.97
CA SER A 474 -6.62 18.24 -4.07
C SER A 474 -7.04 18.56 -5.52
N ILE A 475 -6.15 18.31 -6.50
CA ILE A 475 -6.48 18.44 -7.93
C ILE A 475 -7.61 17.47 -8.31
N ALA A 476 -7.53 16.20 -7.90
CA ALA A 476 -8.56 15.20 -8.19
C ALA A 476 -9.92 15.61 -7.59
N ILE A 477 -9.94 16.04 -6.33
CA ILE A 477 -11.16 16.53 -5.65
C ILE A 477 -11.76 17.71 -6.42
N THR A 478 -10.99 18.76 -6.68
CA THR A 478 -11.52 19.99 -7.29
C THR A 478 -11.93 19.80 -8.75
N THR A 479 -11.27 18.92 -9.48
CA THR A 479 -11.62 18.61 -10.88
C THR A 479 -12.91 17.81 -11.01
N GLN A 480 -13.18 16.91 -10.05
CA GLN A 480 -14.31 15.97 -10.13
C GLN A 480 -15.54 16.45 -9.35
N TYR A 481 -15.38 17.42 -8.46
CA TYR A 481 -16.50 18.00 -7.71
C TYR A 481 -17.26 19.03 -8.54
N ASP A 482 -18.58 18.97 -8.53
CA ASP A 482 -19.43 19.92 -9.27
C ASP A 482 -19.44 21.29 -8.58
N ILE A 483 -18.37 22.05 -8.80
CA ILE A 483 -18.24 23.43 -8.30
C ILE A 483 -19.23 24.35 -9.02
N GLN A 484 -19.57 24.07 -10.31
CA GLN A 484 -20.49 24.92 -11.08
C GLN A 484 -21.91 24.88 -10.51
N ALA A 485 -22.39 23.71 -10.07
CA ALA A 485 -23.69 23.62 -9.39
C ALA A 485 -23.70 24.45 -8.09
N ARG A 486 -22.59 24.50 -7.35
CA ARG A 486 -22.47 25.34 -6.13
C ARG A 486 -22.51 26.83 -6.46
N LYS A 487 -21.81 27.24 -7.52
CA LYS A 487 -21.90 28.65 -8.03
C LYS A 487 -23.32 29.02 -8.42
N ASN A 488 -23.99 28.14 -9.14
CA ASN A 488 -25.38 28.38 -9.56
C ASN A 488 -26.35 28.50 -8.37
N MET A 489 -26.16 27.64 -7.35
CA MET A 489 -26.93 27.73 -6.10
C MET A 489 -26.72 29.07 -5.39
N VAL A 490 -25.49 29.55 -5.27
CA VAL A 490 -25.17 30.82 -4.62
C VAL A 490 -25.71 31.99 -5.47
N LYS A 491 -25.58 31.94 -6.80
CA LYS A 491 -26.20 32.96 -7.68
C LYS A 491 -27.68 33.08 -7.43
N LYS A 492 -28.40 31.94 -7.32
CA LYS A 492 -29.84 31.93 -7.01
C LYS A 492 -30.13 32.57 -5.65
N ILE A 493 -29.37 32.22 -4.60
CA ILE A 493 -29.54 32.75 -3.24
C ILE A 493 -29.26 34.25 -3.20
N ALA A 494 -28.23 34.71 -3.90
CA ALA A 494 -27.79 36.11 -3.93
C ALA A 494 -28.55 36.97 -4.95
N GLY A 495 -29.50 36.44 -5.72
CA GLY A 495 -30.22 37.18 -6.75
C GLY A 495 -29.38 37.55 -7.98
N ILE A 496 -28.25 36.87 -8.21
CA ILE A 496 -27.38 37.05 -9.38
C ILE A 496 -27.96 36.23 -10.55
N LYS A 497 -27.98 36.80 -11.76
CA LYS A 497 -28.41 36.07 -12.96
C LYS A 497 -27.54 34.83 -13.21
N ILE A 498 -28.20 33.71 -13.48
CA ILE A 498 -27.54 32.43 -13.77
C ILE A 498 -27.00 32.44 -15.21
#